data_6aeba0d3c5ead26b6ffba3fc45f3737e
#
_entry.id   6aeba0d3c5ead26b6ffba3fc45f3737e
#
_cell.length_a   1.000
_cell.length_b   1.000
_cell.length_c   1.000
_cell.angle_alpha   90.00
_cell.angle_beta   90.00
_cell.angle_gamma   90.00
#
_symmetry.space_group_name_H-M   'P 1'
#
loop_
_entity.id
_entity.type
_entity.pdbx_description
1 polymer ?
#
loop_
_entity_poly.entity_id
_entity_poly.type
_entity_poly.pdbx_seq_one_letter_code
_entity_poly.pdbx_strand_id
1 'polypeptide(L)'
;MRSIKLVFLFLILTVLKVAAQHEGQTYIPDPDPLIQKRIDNWQDIKFGLLMHWGPYSQWGIVESWSICPEDEGWCVPDTVKDYFAYKKHYENLGKTFNPVKFDPEKWARAAKDAGMKYVVFTTKHHDGFCMFDSKYTDYKITGKDCPFHTNPKADVTKAIFDAFRNQGLWVGAYFSKPDWHSSDYWWPHFPPLDRNVNYDPAKYPDRWNNFVNFTHNQVMELCTNYGKIDLFWFDGGWVQKQVAPVGEAPQASGFSVKKAFNQDIKMDELVTKIRSKQPEAIVVDRAVEGKNQNYLTPENMVPGKLLPYPWESCIIMGGGWSFSYNAKMKPSRDMIHMLADIVAKGGNLLLNIGPGPDGTWYDEAYDRLNEMGAWLKINGEAIYNSRPVAPYVDGKLRFTKGKDGSASIIYLLAENEKLPSEIQVNGLTPEKGAKITMLGKKGSSVKWKSEGTGFKIVVPDALSKAAPSKYAVVFRISRVVL
;
A
#
# COMPACT_ATOMS: atom_id res chain seq x y z
N MET A 1 34.74 -17.51 11.88
CA MET A 1 34.65 -16.03 11.84
C MET A 1 34.62 -15.42 10.42
N ARG A 2 34.62 -16.20 9.34
CA ARG A 2 34.52 -15.66 7.94
C ARG A 2 33.10 -15.63 7.38
N SER A 3 32.17 -16.43 7.93
CA SER A 3 30.78 -16.54 7.39
C SER A 3 29.86 -15.39 7.78
N ILE A 4 30.09 -14.70 8.91
CA ILE A 4 29.23 -13.62 9.40
C ILE A 4 29.38 -12.33 8.58
N LYS A 5 30.58 -12.08 8.02
CA LYS A 5 30.82 -10.88 7.18
C LYS A 5 30.15 -10.96 5.81
N LEU A 6 29.94 -12.17 5.26
CA LEU A 6 29.28 -12.34 3.95
C LEU A 6 27.76 -12.10 4.02
N VAL A 7 27.12 -12.50 5.12
CA VAL A 7 25.68 -12.31 5.32
C VAL A 7 25.33 -10.83 5.50
N PHE A 8 26.16 -10.05 6.20
CA PHE A 8 25.95 -8.62 6.33
C PHE A 8 26.14 -7.85 5.02
N LEU A 9 27.10 -8.28 4.18
CA LEU A 9 27.35 -7.64 2.88
C LEU A 9 26.20 -7.93 1.88
N PHE A 10 25.60 -9.11 1.94
CA PHE A 10 24.46 -9.48 1.09
C PHE A 10 23.17 -8.74 1.48
N LEU A 11 22.92 -8.54 2.78
CA LEU A 11 21.77 -7.74 3.27
C LEU A 11 21.89 -6.25 2.89
N ILE A 12 23.10 -5.69 2.94
CA ILE A 12 23.35 -4.29 2.55
C ILE A 12 23.22 -4.11 1.03
N LEU A 13 23.64 -5.09 0.22
CA LEU A 13 23.51 -5.05 -1.24
C LEU A 13 22.06 -5.22 -1.72
N THR A 14 21.23 -5.99 -1.03
CA THR A 14 19.81 -6.14 -1.35
C THR A 14 19.02 -4.89 -0.98
N VAL A 15 19.29 -4.26 0.16
CA VAL A 15 18.65 -2.99 0.55
C VAL A 15 19.03 -1.85 -0.40
N LEU A 16 20.28 -1.79 -0.85
CA LEU A 16 20.72 -0.78 -1.84
C LEU A 16 20.09 -0.97 -3.22
N LYS A 17 19.84 -2.22 -3.66
CA LYS A 17 19.15 -2.49 -4.93
C LYS A 17 17.67 -2.10 -4.90
N VAL A 18 16.97 -2.33 -3.80
CA VAL A 18 15.57 -1.93 -3.63
C VAL A 18 15.42 -0.40 -3.58
N ALA A 19 16.33 0.30 -2.92
CA ALA A 19 16.33 1.77 -2.90
C ALA A 19 16.54 2.39 -4.30
N ALA A 20 17.38 1.78 -5.14
CA ALA A 20 17.61 2.25 -6.51
C ALA A 20 16.41 2.04 -7.45
N GLN A 21 15.53 1.10 -7.15
CA GLN A 21 14.42 0.72 -8.03
C GLN A 21 13.35 1.81 -8.19
N HIS A 22 13.20 2.72 -7.22
CA HIS A 22 12.19 3.78 -7.22
C HIS A 22 12.77 5.19 -7.44
N GLU A 23 14.06 5.39 -7.25
CA GLU A 23 14.70 6.71 -7.49
C GLU A 23 14.84 7.07 -8.97
N GLY A 24 14.67 6.11 -9.88
CA GLY A 24 14.82 6.28 -11.34
C GLY A 24 13.50 6.28 -12.14
N GLN A 25 12.34 6.07 -11.52
CA GLN A 25 11.08 6.07 -12.26
C GLN A 25 10.65 7.49 -12.65
N THR A 26 10.27 7.65 -13.92
CA THR A 26 9.74 8.92 -14.43
C THR A 26 8.25 9.00 -14.11
N TYR A 27 7.84 10.00 -13.33
CA TYR A 27 6.43 10.30 -13.13
C TYR A 27 5.88 11.13 -14.28
N ILE A 28 4.83 10.64 -14.93
CA ILE A 28 4.10 11.34 -16.00
C ILE A 28 2.70 11.67 -15.46
N PRO A 29 2.41 12.97 -15.23
CA PRO A 29 1.09 13.39 -14.75
C PRO A 29 -0.02 12.98 -15.72
N ASP A 30 -1.16 12.56 -15.19
CA ASP A 30 -2.37 12.38 -15.99
C ASP A 30 -2.82 13.72 -16.58
N PRO A 31 -3.13 13.81 -17.87
CA PRO A 31 -3.50 15.08 -18.49
C PRO A 31 -4.92 15.57 -18.11
N ASP A 32 -5.77 14.71 -17.51
CA ASP A 32 -7.14 15.06 -17.14
C ASP A 32 -7.17 15.92 -15.85
N PRO A 33 -7.67 17.17 -15.88
CA PRO A 33 -7.77 18.02 -14.70
C PRO A 33 -8.64 17.45 -13.59
N LEU A 34 -9.65 16.63 -13.92
CA LEU A 34 -10.50 15.96 -12.95
C LEU A 34 -9.68 14.95 -12.14
N ILE A 35 -8.84 14.18 -12.81
CA ILE A 35 -7.95 13.21 -12.16
C ILE A 35 -6.87 13.91 -11.35
N GLN A 36 -6.27 15.00 -11.87
CA GLN A 36 -5.31 15.81 -11.11
C GLN A 36 -5.91 16.31 -9.79
N LYS A 37 -7.11 16.86 -9.84
CA LYS A 37 -7.85 17.30 -8.64
C LYS A 37 -8.13 16.11 -7.71
N ARG A 38 -8.44 14.94 -8.26
CA ARG A 38 -8.71 13.75 -7.47
C ARG A 38 -7.46 13.23 -6.76
N ILE A 39 -6.30 13.29 -7.43
CA ILE A 39 -4.99 12.97 -6.85
C ILE A 39 -4.66 13.95 -5.71
N ASP A 40 -4.90 15.25 -5.88
CA ASP A 40 -4.68 16.25 -4.81
C ASP A 40 -5.56 15.95 -3.59
N ASN A 41 -6.84 15.59 -3.78
CA ASN A 41 -7.73 15.15 -2.70
C ASN A 41 -7.23 13.85 -2.03
N TRP A 42 -6.70 12.91 -2.83
CA TRP A 42 -6.10 11.69 -2.30
C TRP A 42 -4.82 11.99 -1.49
N GLN A 43 -4.01 12.94 -1.91
CA GLN A 43 -2.87 13.41 -1.12
C GLN A 43 -3.27 14.06 0.21
N ASP A 44 -4.51 14.49 0.39
CA ASP A 44 -5.02 15.06 1.64
C ASP A 44 -5.35 13.98 2.68
N ILE A 45 -5.73 12.79 2.25
CA ILE A 45 -6.25 11.73 3.13
C ILE A 45 -5.17 10.84 3.76
N LYS A 46 -3.95 10.86 3.29
CA LYS A 46 -2.68 10.42 3.89
C LYS A 46 -2.55 8.97 4.36
N PHE A 47 -3.61 8.33 4.84
CA PHE A 47 -3.51 7.04 5.53
C PHE A 47 -4.61 6.09 5.08
N GLY A 48 -4.23 4.92 4.55
CA GLY A 48 -5.10 3.88 4.05
C GLY A 48 -4.75 2.50 4.58
N LEU A 49 -5.70 1.58 4.38
CA LEU A 49 -5.60 0.15 4.67
C LEU A 49 -5.41 -0.63 3.38
N LEU A 50 -4.43 -1.52 3.31
CA LEU A 50 -4.32 -2.56 2.30
C LEU A 50 -4.66 -3.91 2.93
N MET A 51 -5.37 -4.76 2.21
CA MET A 51 -5.63 -6.13 2.68
C MET A 51 -5.33 -7.13 1.58
N HIS A 52 -4.32 -7.99 1.85
CA HIS A 52 -4.05 -9.18 1.03
C HIS A 52 -4.76 -10.38 1.63
N TRP A 53 -5.81 -10.84 0.97
CA TRP A 53 -6.62 -11.95 1.46
C TRP A 53 -7.13 -12.85 0.35
N GLY A 54 -7.01 -14.14 0.58
CA GLY A 54 -7.44 -15.19 -0.33
C GLY A 54 -7.25 -16.58 0.29
N PRO A 55 -7.49 -17.66 -0.47
CA PRO A 55 -7.36 -19.04 0.01
C PRO A 55 -5.97 -19.38 0.57
N TYR A 56 -4.91 -18.71 0.11
CA TYR A 56 -3.53 -18.86 0.55
C TYR A 56 -3.34 -18.55 2.06
N SER A 57 -4.23 -17.78 2.66
CA SER A 57 -4.21 -17.50 4.10
C SER A 57 -4.35 -18.77 4.96
N GLN A 58 -4.97 -19.84 4.42
CA GLN A 58 -5.09 -21.14 5.10
C GLN A 58 -3.73 -21.81 5.35
N TRP A 59 -2.78 -21.60 4.46
CA TRP A 59 -1.43 -22.12 4.62
C TRP A 59 -0.50 -21.16 5.40
N GLY A 60 -0.87 -19.89 5.52
CA GLY A 60 -0.04 -18.89 6.18
C GLY A 60 1.28 -18.63 5.45
N ILE A 61 1.26 -18.69 4.12
CA ILE A 61 2.41 -18.56 3.22
C ILE A 61 2.38 -17.20 2.49
N VAL A 62 3.47 -16.92 1.77
CA VAL A 62 3.50 -15.83 0.81
C VAL A 62 2.40 -16.03 -0.23
N GLU A 63 1.53 -15.10 -0.41
CA GLU A 63 0.31 -15.11 -1.22
C GLU A 63 0.32 -16.18 -2.36
N SER A 64 -0.03 -15.81 -3.58
CA SER A 64 0.07 -16.68 -4.76
C SER A 64 1.50 -17.00 -5.21
N TRP A 65 2.51 -16.29 -4.70
CA TRP A 65 3.90 -16.50 -5.16
C TRP A 65 4.44 -17.89 -4.90
N SER A 66 3.89 -18.63 -3.93
CA SER A 66 4.29 -20.02 -3.69
C SER A 66 4.06 -20.97 -4.88
N ILE A 67 3.23 -20.58 -5.86
CA ILE A 67 3.03 -21.33 -7.11
C ILE A 67 3.77 -20.73 -8.30
N CYS A 68 4.55 -19.66 -8.11
CA CYS A 68 5.41 -19.12 -9.15
C CYS A 68 6.71 -19.91 -9.20
N PRO A 69 7.08 -20.54 -10.35
CA PRO A 69 8.23 -21.44 -10.44
C PRO A 69 9.58 -20.69 -10.58
N GLU A 70 9.66 -19.43 -10.17
CA GLU A 70 10.91 -18.69 -10.14
C GLU A 70 11.87 -19.20 -9.06
N ASP A 71 13.17 -19.12 -9.34
CA ASP A 71 14.24 -19.48 -8.41
C ASP A 71 14.50 -18.31 -7.43
N GLU A 72 13.50 -18.06 -6.59
CA GLU A 72 13.51 -17.04 -5.54
C GLU A 72 13.13 -17.71 -4.21
N GLY A 73 13.89 -17.42 -3.16
CA GLY A 73 13.71 -18.10 -1.85
C GLY A 73 12.34 -17.90 -1.18
N TRP A 74 11.50 -17.03 -1.73
CA TRP A 74 10.14 -16.76 -1.25
C TRP A 74 9.04 -17.30 -2.19
N CYS A 75 9.40 -17.89 -3.33
CA CYS A 75 8.49 -18.58 -4.25
C CYS A 75 8.24 -20.04 -3.81
N VAL A 76 8.26 -20.98 -4.76
CA VAL A 76 8.02 -22.40 -4.48
C VAL A 76 9.01 -22.93 -3.44
N PRO A 77 8.56 -23.54 -2.31
CA PRO A 77 9.45 -24.10 -1.32
C PRO A 77 10.36 -25.20 -1.90
N ASP A 78 11.62 -25.23 -1.51
CA ASP A 78 12.61 -26.25 -1.93
C ASP A 78 12.19 -27.70 -1.64
N THR A 79 11.26 -27.87 -0.71
CA THR A 79 10.70 -29.19 -0.34
C THR A 79 9.69 -29.73 -1.35
N VAL A 80 9.26 -28.92 -2.31
CA VAL A 80 8.30 -29.32 -3.34
C VAL A 80 8.99 -30.16 -4.40
N LYS A 81 8.66 -31.46 -4.43
CA LYS A 81 9.23 -32.42 -5.39
C LYS A 81 8.44 -32.50 -6.69
N ASP A 82 7.14 -32.26 -6.63
CA ASP A 82 6.22 -32.25 -7.78
C ASP A 82 5.48 -30.91 -7.82
N TYR A 83 5.93 -30.03 -8.70
CA TYR A 83 5.37 -28.70 -8.87
C TYR A 83 3.90 -28.73 -9.27
N PHE A 84 3.52 -29.63 -10.19
CA PHE A 84 2.14 -29.66 -10.69
C PHE A 84 1.16 -30.20 -9.64
N ALA A 85 1.58 -31.18 -8.84
CA ALA A 85 0.81 -31.64 -7.71
C ALA A 85 0.66 -30.54 -6.66
N TYR A 86 1.73 -29.79 -6.38
CA TYR A 86 1.71 -28.66 -5.45
C TYR A 86 0.75 -27.55 -5.92
N LYS A 87 0.88 -27.12 -7.20
CA LYS A 87 -0.01 -26.10 -7.79
C LYS A 87 -1.47 -26.53 -7.71
N LYS A 88 -1.77 -27.79 -8.06
CA LYS A 88 -3.12 -28.34 -7.97
C LYS A 88 -3.64 -28.34 -6.53
N HIS A 89 -2.79 -28.69 -5.55
CA HIS A 89 -3.16 -28.65 -4.14
C HIS A 89 -3.44 -27.21 -3.67
N TYR A 90 -2.61 -26.26 -4.07
CA TYR A 90 -2.84 -24.84 -3.83
C TYR A 90 -4.19 -24.39 -4.39
N GLU A 91 -4.47 -24.68 -5.67
CA GLU A 91 -5.74 -24.29 -6.31
C GLU A 91 -6.96 -24.91 -5.62
N ASN A 92 -6.83 -26.08 -5.02
CA ASN A 92 -7.88 -26.71 -4.24
C ASN A 92 -8.12 -26.02 -2.87
N LEU A 93 -7.28 -25.07 -2.44
CA LEU A 93 -7.54 -24.28 -1.22
C LEU A 93 -8.87 -23.52 -1.31
N GLY A 94 -9.31 -23.13 -2.49
CA GLY A 94 -10.64 -22.55 -2.69
C GLY A 94 -11.77 -23.45 -2.21
N LYS A 95 -11.60 -24.80 -2.28
CA LYS A 95 -12.60 -25.79 -1.86
C LYS A 95 -12.71 -26.01 -0.36
N THR A 96 -11.78 -25.42 0.40
CA THR A 96 -11.79 -25.48 1.89
C THR A 96 -11.86 -24.10 2.51
N PHE A 97 -11.82 -23.04 1.70
CA PHE A 97 -11.82 -21.67 2.19
C PHE A 97 -13.20 -21.26 2.69
N ASN A 98 -13.33 -21.13 4.01
CA ASN A 98 -14.62 -20.85 4.66
C ASN A 98 -14.47 -19.86 5.83
N PRO A 99 -14.31 -18.56 5.52
CA PRO A 99 -14.07 -17.52 6.53
C PRO A 99 -15.33 -17.14 7.32
N VAL A 100 -15.84 -18.06 8.14
CA VAL A 100 -17.13 -17.92 8.86
C VAL A 100 -17.17 -16.79 9.88
N LYS A 101 -16.04 -16.23 10.30
CA LYS A 101 -15.95 -15.10 11.23
C LYS A 101 -15.78 -13.76 10.51
N PHE A 102 -15.92 -13.73 9.19
CA PHE A 102 -15.79 -12.52 8.40
C PHE A 102 -16.81 -11.45 8.81
N ASP A 103 -16.31 -10.32 9.32
CA ASP A 103 -17.10 -9.17 9.75
C ASP A 103 -16.50 -7.87 9.15
N PRO A 104 -16.91 -7.51 7.92
CA PRO A 104 -16.40 -6.33 7.24
C PRO A 104 -16.78 -5.01 7.95
N GLU A 105 -17.89 -4.98 8.68
CA GLU A 105 -18.32 -3.82 9.47
C GLU A 105 -17.36 -3.58 10.65
N LYS A 106 -16.90 -4.64 11.32
CA LYS A 106 -15.89 -4.56 12.38
C LYS A 106 -14.58 -4.01 11.81
N TRP A 107 -14.15 -4.51 10.65
CA TRP A 107 -12.94 -4.04 9.98
C TRP A 107 -13.02 -2.57 9.59
N ALA A 108 -14.14 -2.16 8.98
CA ALA A 108 -14.35 -0.78 8.55
C ALA A 108 -14.38 0.20 9.74
N ARG A 109 -15.01 -0.18 10.86
CA ARG A 109 -14.97 0.62 12.10
C ARG A 109 -13.55 0.74 12.63
N ALA A 110 -12.82 -0.37 12.76
CA ALA A 110 -11.45 -0.35 13.26
C ALA A 110 -10.52 0.52 12.40
N ALA A 111 -10.65 0.43 11.07
CA ALA A 111 -9.89 1.27 10.14
C ALA A 111 -10.24 2.77 10.32
N LYS A 112 -11.53 3.11 10.41
CA LYS A 112 -11.98 4.48 10.66
C LYS A 112 -11.47 5.03 11.99
N ASP A 113 -11.60 4.24 13.05
CA ASP A 113 -11.17 4.62 14.41
C ASP A 113 -9.64 4.79 14.50
N ALA A 114 -8.89 4.00 13.71
CA ALA A 114 -7.46 4.17 13.51
C ALA A 114 -7.08 5.46 12.74
N GLY A 115 -8.06 6.17 12.16
CA GLY A 115 -7.84 7.36 11.35
C GLY A 115 -7.65 7.10 9.86
N MET A 116 -7.75 5.87 9.39
CA MET A 116 -7.66 5.55 7.96
C MET A 116 -8.79 6.22 7.18
N LYS A 117 -8.53 6.57 5.92
CA LYS A 117 -9.45 7.30 5.04
C LYS A 117 -9.83 6.54 3.79
N TYR A 118 -9.13 5.46 3.48
CA TYR A 118 -9.42 4.60 2.33
C TYR A 118 -8.96 3.18 2.60
N VAL A 119 -9.54 2.25 1.84
CA VAL A 119 -9.12 0.84 1.79
C VAL A 119 -8.74 0.48 0.37
N VAL A 120 -7.75 -0.39 0.22
CA VAL A 120 -7.42 -1.11 -1.01
C VAL A 120 -7.53 -2.59 -0.70
N PHE A 121 -8.42 -3.29 -1.38
CA PHE A 121 -8.67 -4.72 -1.14
C PHE A 121 -8.25 -5.56 -2.33
N THR A 122 -7.57 -6.68 -2.09
CA THR A 122 -7.20 -7.64 -3.14
C THR A 122 -8.46 -8.36 -3.67
N THR A 123 -9.08 -7.78 -4.69
CA THR A 123 -10.24 -8.39 -5.35
C THR A 123 -9.86 -9.67 -6.10
N LYS A 124 -8.63 -9.71 -6.63
CA LYS A 124 -7.99 -10.88 -7.24
C LYS A 124 -6.46 -10.73 -7.14
N HIS A 125 -5.75 -11.73 -6.60
CA HIS A 125 -4.29 -11.79 -6.63
C HIS A 125 -3.79 -12.58 -7.84
N HIS A 126 -2.48 -12.80 -8.01
CA HIS A 126 -1.89 -13.43 -9.20
C HIS A 126 -2.38 -14.88 -9.44
N ASP A 127 -2.84 -15.58 -8.40
CA ASP A 127 -3.40 -16.93 -8.50
C ASP A 127 -4.74 -17.01 -9.25
N GLY A 128 -5.36 -15.85 -9.53
CA GLY A 128 -6.62 -15.78 -10.25
C GLY A 128 -7.86 -16.04 -9.40
N PHE A 129 -7.73 -16.36 -8.07
CA PHE A 129 -8.90 -16.56 -7.22
C PHE A 129 -9.64 -15.24 -7.00
N CYS A 130 -10.88 -15.17 -7.48
CA CYS A 130 -11.70 -13.97 -7.36
C CYS A 130 -12.39 -13.90 -6.00
N MET A 131 -12.10 -12.86 -5.21
CA MET A 131 -12.80 -12.53 -3.98
C MET A 131 -14.11 -11.75 -4.24
N PHE A 132 -14.59 -11.79 -5.49
CA PHE A 132 -15.82 -11.15 -5.98
C PHE A 132 -16.57 -12.10 -6.93
N ASP A 133 -17.84 -11.79 -7.21
CA ASP A 133 -18.71 -12.63 -8.04
C ASP A 133 -18.47 -12.39 -9.53
N SER A 134 -17.35 -12.87 -10.08
CA SER A 134 -17.06 -12.82 -11.51
C SER A 134 -17.88 -13.85 -12.28
N LYS A 135 -18.41 -13.46 -13.45
CA LYS A 135 -19.07 -14.34 -14.41
C LYS A 135 -18.08 -15.05 -15.36
N TYR A 136 -16.84 -14.61 -15.33
CA TYR A 136 -15.81 -15.06 -16.29
C TYR A 136 -14.94 -16.19 -15.74
N THR A 137 -15.14 -16.59 -14.49
CA THR A 137 -14.44 -17.74 -13.88
C THR A 137 -15.30 -18.39 -12.80
N ASP A 138 -15.14 -19.71 -12.65
CA ASP A 138 -15.68 -20.46 -11.50
C ASP A 138 -14.70 -20.51 -10.33
N TYR A 139 -13.44 -20.07 -10.52
CA TYR A 139 -12.41 -19.99 -9.49
C TYR A 139 -12.60 -18.71 -8.67
N LYS A 140 -13.60 -18.75 -7.79
CA LYS A 140 -14.05 -17.59 -7.01
C LYS A 140 -14.71 -18.00 -5.70
N ILE A 141 -14.75 -17.05 -4.74
CA ILE A 141 -15.33 -17.28 -3.40
C ILE A 141 -16.85 -17.55 -3.44
N THR A 142 -17.56 -17.03 -4.43
CA THR A 142 -18.99 -17.27 -4.67
C THR A 142 -19.24 -18.53 -5.50
N GLY A 143 -18.19 -19.21 -5.94
CA GLY A 143 -18.28 -20.44 -6.72
C GLY A 143 -18.82 -21.61 -5.89
N LYS A 144 -19.57 -22.51 -6.52
CA LYS A 144 -20.23 -23.66 -5.83
C LYS A 144 -19.23 -24.59 -5.12
N ASP A 145 -17.99 -24.62 -5.59
CA ASP A 145 -16.91 -25.41 -4.98
C ASP A 145 -16.34 -24.78 -3.71
N CYS A 146 -16.57 -23.47 -3.47
CA CYS A 146 -16.11 -22.79 -2.28
C CYS A 146 -17.18 -22.92 -1.16
N PRO A 147 -16.87 -23.45 0.01
CA PRO A 147 -17.86 -23.63 1.10
C PRO A 147 -18.54 -22.32 1.53
N PHE A 148 -17.83 -21.20 1.42
CA PHE A 148 -18.35 -19.88 1.79
C PHE A 148 -19.43 -19.35 0.84
N HIS A 149 -19.65 -19.96 -0.33
CA HIS A 149 -20.61 -19.50 -1.34
C HIS A 149 -22.07 -19.36 -0.83
N THR A 150 -22.43 -20.11 0.22
CA THR A 150 -23.77 -20.04 0.84
C THR A 150 -23.92 -18.92 1.85
N ASN A 151 -22.83 -18.25 2.24
CA ASN A 151 -22.87 -17.14 3.20
C ASN A 151 -23.52 -15.91 2.55
N PRO A 152 -24.42 -15.18 3.24
CA PRO A 152 -24.98 -13.93 2.71
C PRO A 152 -23.94 -12.87 2.30
N LYS A 153 -22.72 -12.94 2.85
CA LYS A 153 -21.58 -12.08 2.54
C LYS A 153 -20.53 -12.80 1.64
N ALA A 154 -20.95 -13.81 0.86
CA ALA A 154 -20.05 -14.58 0.02
C ALA A 154 -19.33 -13.73 -1.03
N ASP A 155 -19.98 -12.70 -1.57
CA ASP A 155 -19.29 -11.66 -2.34
C ASP A 155 -18.54 -10.72 -1.37
N VAL A 156 -17.36 -11.18 -0.98
CA VAL A 156 -16.50 -10.53 0.02
C VAL A 156 -16.11 -9.12 -0.43
N THR A 157 -15.79 -8.92 -1.69
CA THR A 157 -15.46 -7.59 -2.24
C THR A 157 -16.63 -6.63 -2.06
N LYS A 158 -17.84 -7.06 -2.41
CA LYS A 158 -19.03 -6.23 -2.22
C LYS A 158 -19.24 -5.89 -0.75
N ALA A 159 -19.16 -6.88 0.12
CA ALA A 159 -19.35 -6.69 1.56
C ALA A 159 -18.31 -5.72 2.17
N ILE A 160 -17.05 -5.83 1.79
CA ILE A 160 -15.99 -4.90 2.22
C ILE A 160 -16.25 -3.50 1.68
N PHE A 161 -16.49 -3.35 0.38
CA PHE A 161 -16.70 -2.03 -0.22
C PHE A 161 -17.90 -1.31 0.37
N ASP A 162 -19.00 -2.01 0.59
CA ASP A 162 -20.19 -1.44 1.21
C ASP A 162 -19.94 -1.03 2.67
N ALA A 163 -19.29 -1.89 3.47
CA ALA A 163 -18.96 -1.60 4.86
C ALA A 163 -18.03 -0.36 5.01
N PHE A 164 -16.97 -0.29 4.19
CA PHE A 164 -16.03 0.83 4.25
C PHE A 164 -16.68 2.13 3.73
N ARG A 165 -17.44 2.06 2.65
CA ARG A 165 -18.18 3.21 2.11
C ARG A 165 -19.20 3.74 3.12
N ASN A 166 -19.90 2.86 3.86
CA ASN A 166 -20.83 3.24 4.92
C ASN A 166 -20.13 3.96 6.09
N GLN A 167 -18.82 3.75 6.27
CA GLN A 167 -18.02 4.51 7.22
C GLN A 167 -17.46 5.83 6.66
N GLY A 168 -17.74 6.14 5.39
CA GLY A 168 -17.24 7.34 4.71
C GLY A 168 -15.80 7.23 4.23
N LEU A 169 -15.24 6.02 4.11
CA LEU A 169 -13.91 5.78 3.57
C LEU A 169 -13.98 5.59 2.05
N TRP A 170 -12.93 6.01 1.34
CA TRP A 170 -12.78 5.67 -0.07
C TRP A 170 -12.51 4.18 -0.23
N VAL A 171 -12.96 3.61 -1.33
CA VAL A 171 -12.73 2.20 -1.65
C VAL A 171 -11.89 2.04 -2.90
N GLY A 172 -10.91 1.15 -2.82
CA GLY A 172 -9.99 0.82 -3.89
C GLY A 172 -9.95 -0.68 -4.17
N ALA A 173 -9.92 -1.01 -5.45
CA ALA A 173 -9.76 -2.36 -5.93
C ALA A 173 -8.29 -2.62 -6.28
N TYR A 174 -7.59 -3.44 -5.50
CA TYR A 174 -6.38 -4.08 -5.98
C TYR A 174 -6.81 -5.18 -6.96
N PHE A 175 -6.15 -5.23 -8.10
CA PHE A 175 -6.38 -6.23 -9.11
C PHE A 175 -5.07 -6.63 -9.78
N SER A 176 -4.74 -7.92 -9.73
CA SER A 176 -3.58 -8.44 -10.45
C SER A 176 -3.82 -8.51 -11.93
N LYS A 177 -2.93 -7.95 -12.75
CA LYS A 177 -2.95 -8.08 -14.20
C LYS A 177 -2.68 -9.52 -14.64
N PRO A 178 -1.64 -10.23 -14.12
CA PRO A 178 -1.47 -11.65 -14.39
C PRO A 178 -2.56 -12.49 -13.73
N ASP A 179 -2.79 -13.68 -14.28
CA ASP A 179 -3.70 -14.69 -13.73
C ASP A 179 -3.11 -16.09 -14.01
N TRP A 180 -2.49 -16.67 -12.97
CA TRP A 180 -1.77 -17.94 -13.08
C TRP A 180 -2.69 -19.17 -13.08
N HIS A 181 -4.00 -18.97 -12.89
CA HIS A 181 -5.02 -19.99 -13.07
C HIS A 181 -5.58 -20.00 -14.51
N SER A 182 -5.60 -18.85 -15.17
CA SER A 182 -6.12 -18.73 -16.52
C SER A 182 -5.28 -19.54 -17.53
N SER A 183 -5.93 -20.44 -18.25
CA SER A 183 -5.31 -21.19 -19.34
C SER A 183 -4.85 -20.29 -20.51
N ASP A 184 -5.35 -19.07 -20.59
CA ASP A 184 -4.94 -18.07 -21.58
C ASP A 184 -3.75 -17.24 -21.13
N TYR A 185 -3.32 -17.35 -19.85
CA TYR A 185 -2.07 -16.77 -19.34
C TYR A 185 -1.00 -17.86 -19.17
N TRP A 186 -1.24 -18.89 -18.35
CA TRP A 186 -0.40 -20.09 -18.26
C TRP A 186 -1.07 -21.23 -19.02
N TRP A 187 -0.74 -21.31 -20.29
CA TRP A 187 -1.29 -22.34 -21.18
C TRP A 187 -0.79 -23.73 -20.77
N PRO A 188 -1.69 -24.69 -20.47
CA PRO A 188 -1.28 -26.04 -20.03
C PRO A 188 -0.43 -26.84 -21.02
N HIS A 189 -0.31 -26.37 -22.28
CA HIS A 189 0.56 -26.97 -23.27
C HIS A 189 2.06 -26.81 -22.97
N PHE A 190 2.43 -25.76 -22.26
CA PHE A 190 3.79 -25.49 -21.83
C PHE A 190 3.86 -25.39 -20.29
N PRO A 191 4.94 -25.87 -19.64
CA PRO A 191 5.14 -25.60 -18.23
C PRO A 191 5.35 -24.10 -18.02
N PRO A 192 4.82 -23.51 -16.93
CA PRO A 192 5.23 -22.17 -16.51
C PRO A 192 6.71 -22.21 -16.08
N LEU A 193 7.49 -21.20 -16.44
CA LEU A 193 8.92 -21.10 -16.14
C LEU A 193 9.21 -19.99 -15.12
N ASP A 194 8.35 -18.99 -15.09
CA ASP A 194 8.44 -17.80 -14.25
C ASP A 194 7.05 -17.12 -14.17
N ARG A 195 7.00 -15.89 -13.66
CA ARG A 195 5.79 -15.08 -13.52
C ARG A 195 5.11 -14.67 -14.82
N ASN A 196 5.80 -14.77 -15.95
CA ASN A 196 5.30 -14.31 -17.24
C ASN A 196 4.36 -15.33 -17.88
N VAL A 197 3.68 -14.87 -18.94
CA VAL A 197 2.99 -15.78 -19.87
C VAL A 197 3.97 -16.85 -20.40
N ASN A 198 3.55 -18.10 -20.45
CA ASN A 198 4.43 -19.23 -20.78
C ASN A 198 4.46 -19.59 -22.27
N TYR A 199 3.95 -18.71 -23.12
CA TYR A 199 4.00 -18.82 -24.58
C TYR A 199 4.28 -17.44 -25.19
N ASP A 200 4.61 -17.41 -26.49
CA ASP A 200 4.84 -16.17 -27.21
C ASP A 200 3.50 -15.57 -27.71
N PRO A 201 3.03 -14.44 -27.16
CA PRO A 201 1.79 -13.79 -27.59
C PRO A 201 1.77 -13.40 -29.07
N ALA A 202 2.94 -13.15 -29.69
CA ALA A 202 3.00 -12.82 -31.11
C ALA A 202 2.73 -14.04 -31.99
N LYS A 203 3.03 -15.25 -31.50
CA LYS A 203 2.74 -16.52 -32.19
C LYS A 203 1.31 -17.03 -31.94
N TYR A 204 0.73 -16.65 -30.81
CA TYR A 204 -0.60 -17.09 -30.40
C TYR A 204 -1.48 -15.87 -30.00
N PRO A 205 -1.72 -14.95 -30.96
CA PRO A 205 -2.39 -13.67 -30.66
C PRO A 205 -3.84 -13.86 -30.20
N ASP A 206 -4.56 -14.84 -30.68
CA ASP A 206 -5.95 -15.10 -30.26
C ASP A 206 -6.02 -15.46 -28.77
N ARG A 207 -5.08 -16.29 -28.30
CA ARG A 207 -5.01 -16.65 -26.88
C ARG A 207 -4.72 -15.44 -26.02
N TRP A 208 -3.77 -14.61 -26.41
CA TRP A 208 -3.47 -13.38 -25.67
C TRP A 208 -4.65 -12.40 -25.68
N ASN A 209 -5.33 -12.25 -26.83
CA ASN A 209 -6.52 -11.41 -26.92
C ASN A 209 -7.67 -11.92 -26.03
N ASN A 210 -7.83 -13.25 -25.91
CA ASN A 210 -8.79 -13.85 -24.98
C ASN A 210 -8.45 -13.45 -23.54
N PHE A 211 -7.17 -13.53 -23.15
CA PHE A 211 -6.72 -13.12 -21.82
C PHE A 211 -6.95 -11.61 -21.57
N VAL A 212 -6.64 -10.75 -22.55
CA VAL A 212 -6.92 -9.30 -22.47
C VAL A 212 -8.41 -9.06 -22.24
N ASN A 213 -9.27 -9.71 -23.05
CA ASN A 213 -10.72 -9.56 -22.92
C ASN A 213 -11.23 -10.09 -21.57
N PHE A 214 -10.75 -11.23 -21.11
CA PHE A 214 -11.06 -11.78 -19.79
C PHE A 214 -10.73 -10.80 -18.68
N THR A 215 -9.52 -10.25 -18.68
CA THR A 215 -9.05 -9.27 -17.69
C THR A 215 -9.90 -7.99 -17.72
N HIS A 216 -10.12 -7.42 -18.92
CA HIS A 216 -10.94 -6.22 -19.08
C HIS A 216 -12.38 -6.44 -18.58
N ASN A 217 -12.97 -7.57 -18.91
CA ASN A 217 -14.34 -7.90 -18.51
C ASN A 217 -14.48 -8.02 -17.00
N GLN A 218 -13.53 -8.68 -16.31
CA GLN A 218 -13.52 -8.76 -14.86
C GLN A 218 -13.40 -7.37 -14.20
N VAL A 219 -12.52 -6.51 -14.72
CA VAL A 219 -12.41 -5.12 -14.22
C VAL A 219 -13.70 -4.35 -14.47
N MET A 220 -14.36 -4.56 -15.62
CA MET A 220 -15.64 -3.90 -15.91
C MET A 220 -16.78 -4.39 -15.01
N GLU A 221 -16.76 -5.66 -14.54
CA GLU A 221 -17.69 -6.11 -13.49
C GLU A 221 -17.51 -5.31 -12.20
N LEU A 222 -16.26 -5.09 -11.78
CA LEU A 222 -15.97 -4.25 -10.62
C LEU A 222 -16.48 -2.82 -10.82
N CYS A 223 -16.26 -2.23 -12.00
CA CYS A 223 -16.71 -0.88 -12.30
C CYS A 223 -18.23 -0.69 -12.29
N THR A 224 -19.01 -1.76 -12.56
CA THR A 224 -20.45 -1.65 -12.77
C THR A 224 -21.30 -2.20 -11.64
N ASN A 225 -20.79 -3.19 -10.89
CA ASN A 225 -21.61 -3.94 -9.93
C ASN A 225 -21.28 -3.62 -8.46
N TYR A 226 -20.19 -2.89 -8.19
CA TYR A 226 -19.65 -2.70 -6.84
C TYR A 226 -19.76 -1.25 -6.34
N GLY A 227 -20.58 -0.42 -6.98
CA GLY A 227 -20.78 0.98 -6.63
C GLY A 227 -19.59 1.86 -6.99
N LYS A 228 -19.41 2.99 -6.30
CA LYS A 228 -18.28 3.89 -6.55
C LYS A 228 -16.99 3.24 -6.10
N ILE A 229 -16.01 3.17 -7.02
CA ILE A 229 -14.62 2.80 -6.74
C ILE A 229 -13.75 4.04 -6.93
N ASP A 230 -13.05 4.44 -5.89
CA ASP A 230 -12.26 5.67 -5.87
C ASP A 230 -10.89 5.48 -6.52
N LEU A 231 -10.33 4.26 -6.45
CA LEU A 231 -9.04 3.93 -7.07
C LEU A 231 -8.96 2.47 -7.53
N PHE A 232 -8.22 2.23 -8.60
CA PHE A 232 -7.80 0.91 -9.07
C PHE A 232 -6.30 0.78 -8.92
N TRP A 233 -5.89 -0.25 -8.20
CA TRP A 233 -4.49 -0.55 -7.90
C TRP A 233 -4.08 -1.82 -8.66
N PHE A 234 -3.54 -1.66 -9.88
CA PHE A 234 -3.13 -2.76 -10.73
C PHE A 234 -1.72 -3.21 -10.38
N ASP A 235 -1.57 -4.49 -10.07
CA ASP A 235 -0.28 -5.11 -9.81
C ASP A 235 0.16 -6.03 -10.95
N GLY A 236 1.42 -6.46 -10.92
CA GLY A 236 2.02 -7.24 -11.98
C GLY A 236 2.63 -6.36 -13.08
N GLY A 237 3.59 -5.48 -12.70
CA GLY A 237 4.25 -4.54 -13.60
C GLY A 237 4.94 -5.17 -14.82
N TRP A 238 5.22 -6.47 -14.77
CA TRP A 238 5.77 -7.21 -15.92
C TRP A 238 4.74 -7.47 -17.05
N VAL A 239 3.43 -7.40 -16.73
CA VAL A 239 2.35 -7.49 -17.73
C VAL A 239 2.12 -6.11 -18.32
N GLN A 240 2.90 -5.79 -19.35
CA GLN A 240 2.90 -4.49 -20.01
C GLN A 240 3.36 -4.63 -21.47
N LYS A 241 3.13 -3.57 -22.25
CA LYS A 241 3.69 -3.44 -23.58
C LYS A 241 5.20 -3.32 -23.49
N GLN A 242 5.92 -4.25 -24.12
CA GLN A 242 7.37 -4.20 -24.22
C GLN A 242 7.79 -3.15 -25.25
N VAL A 243 8.69 -2.27 -24.87
CA VAL A 243 9.30 -1.26 -25.75
C VAL A 243 10.70 -1.68 -26.24
N ALA A 244 11.29 -2.73 -25.65
CA ALA A 244 12.56 -3.33 -26.03
C ALA A 244 12.35 -4.61 -26.83
N PRO A 245 13.35 -5.08 -27.63
CA PRO A 245 13.30 -6.38 -28.31
C PRO A 245 13.02 -7.52 -27.35
N VAL A 246 12.20 -8.47 -27.79
CA VAL A 246 11.90 -9.70 -27.01
C VAL A 246 13.21 -10.47 -26.75
N GLY A 247 13.52 -10.72 -25.49
CA GLY A 247 14.75 -11.40 -25.05
C GLY A 247 15.70 -10.55 -24.22
N GLU A 248 15.58 -9.22 -24.27
CA GLU A 248 16.24 -8.30 -23.34
C GLU A 248 15.19 -7.77 -22.35
N ALA A 249 15.08 -8.41 -21.20
CA ALA A 249 14.21 -7.90 -20.14
C ALA A 249 14.78 -6.57 -19.62
N PRO A 250 13.97 -5.48 -19.60
CA PRO A 250 14.36 -4.33 -18.83
C PRO A 250 14.56 -4.79 -17.38
N GLN A 251 15.74 -4.58 -16.80
CA GLN A 251 16.03 -4.94 -15.41
C GLN A 251 15.32 -4.03 -14.41
N ALA A 252 14.11 -3.60 -14.72
CA ALA A 252 13.36 -2.66 -13.90
C ALA A 252 12.97 -3.21 -12.53
N SER A 253 12.96 -4.52 -12.34
CA SER A 253 12.49 -5.10 -11.07
C SER A 253 13.58 -5.77 -10.21
N GLY A 254 14.85 -5.83 -10.66
CA GLY A 254 15.91 -6.54 -9.95
C GLY A 254 15.79 -8.05 -9.97
N PHE A 255 14.78 -8.61 -10.65
CA PHE A 255 14.54 -10.04 -10.81
C PHE A 255 15.08 -10.52 -12.17
N SER A 256 15.73 -11.68 -12.17
CA SER A 256 16.22 -12.30 -13.40
C SER A 256 15.05 -12.93 -14.15
N VAL A 257 14.46 -12.20 -15.06
CA VAL A 257 13.46 -12.73 -15.99
C VAL A 257 14.16 -13.46 -17.11
N LYS A 258 13.99 -14.77 -17.20
CA LYS A 258 14.68 -15.61 -18.21
C LYS A 258 14.23 -15.28 -19.64
N LYS A 259 13.02 -14.79 -19.83
CA LYS A 259 12.50 -14.34 -21.12
C LYS A 259 11.28 -13.43 -20.93
N ALA A 260 11.35 -12.20 -21.42
CA ALA A 260 10.22 -11.29 -21.44
C ALA A 260 9.52 -11.34 -22.81
N PHE A 261 8.21 -11.54 -22.80
CA PHE A 261 7.35 -11.37 -23.96
C PHE A 261 6.65 -10.02 -23.95
N ASN A 262 6.17 -9.58 -25.11
CA ASN A 262 5.26 -8.45 -25.17
C ASN A 262 3.89 -8.87 -24.59
N GLN A 263 3.62 -8.43 -23.38
CA GLN A 263 2.40 -8.72 -22.63
C GLN A 263 1.49 -7.49 -22.59
N ASP A 264 1.24 -6.87 -23.75
CA ASP A 264 0.40 -5.68 -23.87
C ASP A 264 -1.04 -5.98 -23.46
N ILE A 265 -1.40 -5.63 -22.24
CA ILE A 265 -2.74 -5.76 -21.68
C ILE A 265 -3.69 -4.65 -22.17
N LYS A 266 -3.24 -3.77 -23.06
CA LYS A 266 -3.97 -2.61 -23.58
C LYS A 266 -4.49 -1.70 -22.46
N MET A 267 -3.59 -1.29 -21.56
CA MET A 267 -3.93 -0.54 -20.34
C MET A 267 -4.62 0.78 -20.64
N ASP A 268 -4.22 1.51 -21.69
CA ASP A 268 -4.88 2.77 -22.09
C ASP A 268 -6.37 2.57 -22.43
N GLU A 269 -6.68 1.47 -23.11
CA GLU A 269 -8.06 1.11 -23.45
C GLU A 269 -8.84 0.72 -22.19
N LEU A 270 -8.22 -0.06 -21.29
CA LEU A 270 -8.81 -0.45 -20.02
C LEU A 270 -9.15 0.77 -19.16
N VAL A 271 -8.20 1.71 -19.01
CA VAL A 271 -8.41 2.95 -18.24
C VAL A 271 -9.51 3.80 -18.84
N THR A 272 -9.58 3.89 -20.17
CA THR A 272 -10.69 4.58 -20.85
C THR A 272 -12.05 3.95 -20.51
N LYS A 273 -12.14 2.61 -20.53
CA LYS A 273 -13.34 1.88 -20.11
C LYS A 273 -13.68 2.10 -18.65
N ILE A 274 -12.70 2.05 -17.75
CA ILE A 274 -12.87 2.34 -16.31
C ILE A 274 -13.49 3.73 -16.14
N ARG A 275 -12.88 4.76 -16.72
CA ARG A 275 -13.34 6.16 -16.57
C ARG A 275 -14.68 6.43 -17.22
N SER A 276 -15.10 5.65 -18.19
CA SER A 276 -16.47 5.72 -18.72
C SER A 276 -17.56 5.36 -17.70
N LYS A 277 -17.21 4.58 -16.67
CA LYS A 277 -18.11 4.14 -15.57
C LYS A 277 -17.77 4.79 -14.24
N GLN A 278 -16.51 5.07 -14.01
CA GLN A 278 -15.93 5.62 -12.78
C GLN A 278 -15.06 6.84 -13.14
N PRO A 279 -15.65 7.99 -13.53
CA PRO A 279 -14.91 9.10 -14.16
C PRO A 279 -13.84 9.73 -13.26
N GLU A 280 -13.99 9.63 -11.93
CA GLU A 280 -13.04 10.15 -10.94
C GLU A 280 -12.03 9.11 -10.45
N ALA A 281 -12.02 7.88 -10.99
CA ALA A 281 -11.17 6.82 -10.47
C ALA A 281 -9.69 7.13 -10.72
N ILE A 282 -8.91 7.12 -9.66
CA ILE A 282 -7.45 7.11 -9.72
C ILE A 282 -7.03 5.72 -10.19
N VAL A 283 -6.08 5.66 -11.12
CA VAL A 283 -5.52 4.41 -11.62
C VAL A 283 -4.04 4.34 -11.32
N VAL A 284 -3.61 3.21 -10.79
CA VAL A 284 -2.19 2.93 -10.50
C VAL A 284 -1.79 1.68 -11.26
N ASP A 285 -1.20 1.85 -12.44
CA ASP A 285 -0.51 0.78 -13.16
C ASP A 285 0.89 0.61 -12.59
N ARG A 286 0.97 -0.11 -11.48
CA ARG A 286 2.15 -0.20 -10.63
C ARG A 286 3.39 -0.67 -11.40
N ALA A 287 4.48 0.07 -11.22
CA ALA A 287 5.79 -0.18 -11.83
C ALA A 287 5.79 -0.13 -13.38
N VAL A 288 4.80 0.50 -13.99
CA VAL A 288 4.74 0.78 -15.44
C VAL A 288 4.76 2.29 -15.66
N GLU A 289 5.85 2.79 -16.25
CA GLU A 289 5.97 4.22 -16.54
C GLU A 289 4.88 4.68 -17.53
N GLY A 290 4.19 5.75 -17.18
CA GLY A 290 3.15 6.32 -18.04
C GLY A 290 2.06 7.06 -17.27
N LYS A 291 1.15 7.67 -18.03
CA LYS A 291 0.02 8.45 -17.50
C LYS A 291 -0.97 7.63 -16.65
N ASN A 292 -0.95 6.30 -16.77
CA ASN A 292 -1.83 5.41 -16.02
C ASN A 292 -1.26 5.02 -14.64
N GLN A 293 -0.04 5.47 -14.32
CA GLN A 293 0.52 5.39 -12.98
C GLN A 293 0.32 6.72 -12.26
N ASN A 294 -0.91 6.99 -11.79
CA ASN A 294 -1.28 8.28 -11.22
C ASN A 294 -0.51 8.65 -9.95
N TYR A 295 0.14 7.69 -9.28
CA TYR A 295 1.12 7.90 -8.23
C TYR A 295 2.08 6.71 -8.15
N LEU A 296 3.29 6.93 -7.63
CA LEU A 296 4.28 5.86 -7.45
C LEU A 296 4.07 5.12 -6.13
N THR A 297 4.49 3.85 -6.10
CA THR A 297 4.22 2.94 -4.98
C THR A 297 5.48 2.29 -4.42
N PRO A 298 6.36 3.03 -3.70
CA PRO A 298 7.47 2.42 -2.97
C PRO A 298 6.98 1.29 -2.05
N GLU A 299 7.59 0.11 -2.18
CA GLU A 299 7.17 -1.09 -1.46
C GLU A 299 8.05 -1.38 -0.26
N ASN A 300 7.44 -1.55 0.92
CA ASN A 300 8.10 -1.84 2.19
C ASN A 300 9.27 -0.90 2.53
N MET A 301 9.24 0.33 2.01
CA MET A 301 10.27 1.33 2.24
C MET A 301 9.68 2.73 2.38
N VAL A 302 10.40 3.58 3.08
CA VAL A 302 10.14 5.02 3.11
C VAL A 302 11.27 5.71 2.33
N PRO A 303 10.97 6.50 1.28
CA PRO A 303 11.98 7.23 0.53
C PRO A 303 12.89 8.06 1.42
N GLY A 304 14.20 8.09 1.12
CA GLY A 304 15.20 8.83 1.91
C GLY A 304 15.01 10.35 1.86
N LYS A 305 14.37 10.87 0.81
CA LYS A 305 14.17 12.30 0.53
C LYS A 305 12.74 12.60 0.09
N LEU A 306 12.40 13.89 0.03
CA LEU A 306 11.19 14.36 -0.63
C LEU A 306 11.16 13.90 -2.08
N LEU A 307 10.01 13.37 -2.52
CA LEU A 307 9.75 13.11 -3.93
C LEU A 307 8.80 14.18 -4.49
N PRO A 308 9.11 14.75 -5.66
CA PRO A 308 8.37 15.88 -6.23
C PRO A 308 7.08 15.45 -6.97
N TYR A 309 6.54 14.30 -6.69
CA TYR A 309 5.37 13.72 -7.32
C TYR A 309 4.52 12.95 -6.30
N PRO A 310 3.25 12.65 -6.61
CA PRO A 310 2.39 11.84 -5.74
C PRO A 310 2.95 10.42 -5.56
N TRP A 311 2.97 9.92 -4.32
CA TRP A 311 3.45 8.59 -4.01
C TRP A 311 2.80 8.01 -2.74
N GLU A 312 2.83 6.70 -2.64
CA GLU A 312 2.25 5.93 -1.54
C GLU A 312 3.21 4.81 -1.15
N SER A 313 3.66 4.78 0.09
CA SER A 313 4.36 3.59 0.60
C SER A 313 3.35 2.54 1.02
N CYS A 314 3.36 1.40 0.35
CA CYS A 314 2.64 0.22 0.81
C CYS A 314 3.55 -0.59 1.74
N ILE A 315 3.13 -0.73 3.00
CA ILE A 315 3.95 -1.26 4.09
C ILE A 315 3.22 -2.40 4.81
N ILE A 316 3.91 -3.51 5.02
CA ILE A 316 3.42 -4.63 5.82
C ILE A 316 3.39 -4.22 7.30
N MET A 317 2.25 -4.38 7.97
CA MET A 317 2.10 -4.15 9.41
C MET A 317 2.84 -5.21 10.23
N GLY A 318 2.79 -6.47 9.79
CA GLY A 318 3.49 -7.59 10.42
C GLY A 318 3.34 -8.88 9.65
N GLY A 319 4.26 -9.83 9.81
CA GLY A 319 4.31 -11.06 9.06
C GLY A 319 4.71 -10.86 7.60
N GLY A 320 3.79 -11.05 6.68
CA GLY A 320 3.92 -10.86 5.23
C GLY A 320 2.80 -9.97 4.68
N TRP A 321 2.63 -9.97 3.35
CA TRP A 321 1.48 -9.34 2.73
C TRP A 321 0.20 -10.09 3.12
N SER A 322 0.21 -11.43 3.05
CA SER A 322 -0.87 -12.28 3.54
C SER A 322 -0.72 -12.66 5.00
N PHE A 323 -1.71 -13.39 5.52
CA PHE A 323 -1.69 -13.94 6.87
C PHE A 323 -0.52 -14.90 7.07
N SER A 324 0.11 -14.83 8.24
CA SER A 324 1.12 -15.79 8.71
C SER A 324 0.84 -16.15 10.18
N TYR A 325 0.87 -17.45 10.51
CA TYR A 325 0.55 -17.94 11.87
C TYR A 325 1.47 -17.37 12.95
N ASN A 326 2.70 -17.00 12.61
CA ASN A 326 3.70 -16.49 13.55
C ASN A 326 4.01 -14.99 13.33
N ALA A 327 3.08 -14.25 12.75
CA ALA A 327 3.27 -12.83 12.49
C ALA A 327 3.49 -12.05 13.79
N LYS A 328 4.45 -11.14 13.77
CA LYS A 328 4.66 -10.13 14.80
C LYS A 328 4.37 -8.76 14.21
N MET A 329 3.49 -8.01 14.86
CA MET A 329 3.14 -6.66 14.41
C MET A 329 4.24 -5.67 14.78
N LYS A 330 4.50 -4.72 13.90
CA LYS A 330 5.38 -3.58 14.19
C LYS A 330 4.85 -2.82 15.40
N PRO A 331 5.74 -2.29 16.27
CA PRO A 331 5.33 -1.43 17.36
C PRO A 331 4.57 -0.19 16.85
N SER A 332 3.57 0.25 17.59
CA SER A 332 2.81 1.47 17.24
C SER A 332 3.69 2.70 17.10
N ARG A 333 4.78 2.78 17.89
CA ARG A 333 5.79 3.84 17.76
C ARG A 333 6.36 3.90 16.37
N ASP A 334 6.81 2.76 15.84
CA ASP A 334 7.46 2.69 14.53
C ASP A 334 6.48 3.07 13.42
N MET A 335 5.22 2.63 13.53
CA MET A 335 4.19 2.97 12.54
C MET A 335 3.79 4.44 12.59
N ILE A 336 3.69 5.06 13.77
CA ILE A 336 3.42 6.49 13.92
C ILE A 336 4.60 7.32 13.38
N HIS A 337 5.84 6.93 13.70
CA HIS A 337 7.05 7.57 13.18
C HIS A 337 7.12 7.47 11.65
N MET A 338 6.82 6.30 11.12
CA MET A 338 6.78 6.04 9.67
C MET A 338 5.70 6.89 8.98
N LEU A 339 4.49 6.97 9.54
CA LEU A 339 3.43 7.83 9.00
C LEU A 339 3.86 9.31 8.99
N ALA A 340 4.44 9.79 10.08
CA ALA A 340 4.95 11.16 10.16
C ALA A 340 6.06 11.43 9.14
N ASP A 341 6.97 10.47 8.96
CA ASP A 341 8.09 10.57 8.01
C ASP A 341 7.61 10.58 6.55
N ILE A 342 6.70 9.67 6.20
CA ILE A 342 6.07 9.59 4.88
C ILE A 342 5.36 10.91 4.55
N VAL A 343 4.55 11.41 5.46
CA VAL A 343 3.75 12.63 5.24
C VAL A 343 4.63 13.87 5.12
N ALA A 344 5.68 13.99 5.94
CA ALA A 344 6.65 15.09 5.83
C ALA A 344 7.42 15.08 4.51
N LYS A 345 7.53 13.93 3.85
CA LYS A 345 8.15 13.75 2.52
C LYS A 345 7.14 13.73 1.36
N GLY A 346 5.87 14.04 1.64
CA GLY A 346 4.83 14.23 0.61
C GLY A 346 4.04 12.99 0.21
N GLY A 347 4.25 11.85 0.87
CA GLY A 347 3.58 10.59 0.57
C GLY A 347 2.32 10.32 1.37
N ASN A 348 1.67 9.21 1.00
CA ASN A 348 0.62 8.54 1.75
C ASN A 348 1.16 7.20 2.29
N LEU A 349 0.64 6.76 3.43
CA LEU A 349 0.88 5.42 3.97
C LEU A 349 -0.30 4.51 3.64
N LEU A 350 -0.03 3.39 2.98
CA LEU A 350 -0.97 2.28 2.79
C LEU A 350 -0.49 1.10 3.64
N LEU A 351 -1.10 0.92 4.82
CA LEU A 351 -0.69 -0.09 5.79
C LEU A 351 -1.42 -1.41 5.55
N ASN A 352 -0.68 -2.49 5.33
CA ASN A 352 -1.24 -3.79 5.00
C ASN A 352 -1.49 -4.67 6.23
N ILE A 353 -2.67 -5.26 6.29
CA ILE A 353 -3.06 -6.33 7.21
C ILE A 353 -3.53 -7.52 6.37
N GLY A 354 -2.92 -8.70 6.57
CA GLY A 354 -3.37 -9.96 5.98
C GLY A 354 -4.42 -10.63 6.88
N PRO A 355 -5.71 -10.68 6.48
CA PRO A 355 -6.72 -11.39 7.25
C PRO A 355 -6.47 -12.90 7.31
N GLY A 356 -6.83 -13.51 8.43
CA GLY A 356 -6.73 -14.96 8.65
C GLY A 356 -7.71 -15.77 7.83
N PRO A 357 -7.51 -17.11 7.77
CA PRO A 357 -8.34 -18.00 6.97
C PRO A 357 -9.80 -18.10 7.47
N ASP A 358 -10.04 -17.74 8.71
CA ASP A 358 -11.37 -17.74 9.34
C ASP A 358 -12.10 -16.38 9.16
N GLY A 359 -11.45 -15.38 8.57
CA GLY A 359 -12.01 -14.05 8.37
C GLY A 359 -11.78 -13.08 9.53
N THR A 360 -10.76 -13.31 10.36
CA THR A 360 -10.37 -12.40 11.45
C THR A 360 -9.06 -11.69 11.16
N TRP A 361 -8.86 -10.52 11.76
CA TRP A 361 -7.52 -9.93 11.90
C TRP A 361 -6.89 -10.40 13.20
N TYR A 362 -5.57 -10.26 13.30
CA TYR A 362 -4.84 -10.47 14.55
C TYR A 362 -5.34 -9.51 15.64
N ASP A 363 -5.50 -9.99 16.87
CA ASP A 363 -5.86 -9.11 17.99
C ASP A 363 -4.83 -7.99 18.17
N GLU A 364 -3.55 -8.31 18.04
CA GLU A 364 -2.47 -7.32 18.11
C GLU A 364 -2.61 -6.23 17.03
N ALA A 365 -3.16 -6.53 15.85
CA ALA A 365 -3.41 -5.51 14.82
C ALA A 365 -4.46 -4.50 15.29
N TYR A 366 -5.54 -4.94 15.94
CA TYR A 366 -6.52 -4.03 16.53
C TYR A 366 -5.91 -3.13 17.60
N ASP A 367 -5.05 -3.68 18.49
CA ASP A 367 -4.36 -2.89 19.52
C ASP A 367 -3.50 -1.79 18.88
N ARG A 368 -2.71 -2.14 17.85
CA ARG A 368 -1.87 -1.17 17.14
C ARG A 368 -2.70 -0.09 16.44
N LEU A 369 -3.80 -0.47 15.80
CA LEU A 369 -4.72 0.48 15.16
C LEU A 369 -5.36 1.43 16.18
N ASN A 370 -5.78 0.92 17.34
CA ASN A 370 -6.33 1.74 18.41
C ASN A 370 -5.30 2.78 18.93
N GLU A 371 -4.04 2.37 19.11
CA GLU A 371 -2.97 3.28 19.55
C GLU A 371 -2.66 4.36 18.49
N MET A 372 -2.62 3.97 17.20
CA MET A 372 -2.46 4.93 16.09
C MET A 372 -3.64 5.92 16.03
N GLY A 373 -4.86 5.42 16.17
CA GLY A 373 -6.08 6.21 16.19
C GLY A 373 -6.11 7.21 17.34
N ALA A 374 -5.72 6.78 18.53
CA ALA A 374 -5.62 7.66 19.69
C ALA A 374 -4.62 8.80 19.45
N TRP A 375 -3.47 8.49 18.82
CA TRP A 375 -2.49 9.52 18.46
C TRP A 375 -3.02 10.47 17.38
N LEU A 376 -3.65 9.94 16.32
CA LEU A 376 -4.20 10.73 15.21
C LEU A 376 -5.40 11.60 15.62
N LYS A 377 -6.19 11.17 16.60
CA LYS A 377 -7.28 11.98 17.18
C LYS A 377 -6.77 13.29 17.78
N ILE A 378 -5.55 13.27 18.30
CA ILE A 378 -4.90 14.46 18.90
C ILE A 378 -4.14 15.26 17.82
N ASN A 379 -3.42 14.57 16.94
CA ASN A 379 -2.38 15.15 16.11
C ASN A 379 -2.74 15.16 14.61
N GLY A 380 -3.95 14.74 14.23
CA GLY A 380 -4.36 14.54 12.84
C GLY A 380 -4.28 15.78 11.96
N GLU A 381 -4.37 16.99 12.55
CA GLU A 381 -4.21 18.25 11.78
C GLU A 381 -2.79 18.43 11.22
N ALA A 382 -1.79 17.80 11.82
CA ALA A 382 -0.42 17.79 11.30
C ALA A 382 -0.22 16.77 10.17
N ILE A 383 -1.17 15.86 9.98
CA ILE A 383 -1.11 14.75 9.04
C ILE A 383 -2.03 15.01 7.84
N TYR A 384 -3.34 15.12 8.10
CA TYR A 384 -4.34 15.27 7.04
C TYR A 384 -4.36 16.70 6.48
N ASN A 385 -4.72 16.84 5.20
CA ASN A 385 -4.78 18.13 4.50
C ASN A 385 -3.45 18.90 4.56
N SER A 386 -2.33 18.20 4.74
CA SER A 386 -1.00 18.79 4.85
C SER A 386 -0.15 18.54 3.61
N ARG A 387 0.87 19.36 3.44
CA ARG A 387 1.92 19.22 2.42
C ARG A 387 3.28 19.32 3.09
N PRO A 388 4.34 18.81 2.44
CA PRO A 388 5.71 19.00 2.92
C PRO A 388 6.06 20.49 3.04
N VAL A 389 6.85 20.83 4.05
CA VAL A 389 7.51 22.13 4.17
C VAL A 389 8.97 21.96 4.57
N ALA A 390 9.87 22.71 3.92
CA ALA A 390 11.28 22.65 4.29
C ALA A 390 11.49 22.98 5.78
N PRO A 391 12.43 22.29 6.43
CA PRO A 391 13.44 21.37 5.92
C PRO A 391 12.97 19.91 5.74
N TYR A 392 11.67 19.61 5.84
CA TYR A 392 11.02 18.30 5.75
C TYR A 392 11.37 17.35 6.89
N VAL A 393 12.66 17.11 7.09
CA VAL A 393 13.25 16.23 8.11
C VAL A 393 14.51 16.88 8.67
N ASP A 394 14.60 16.98 10.01
CA ASP A 394 15.81 17.39 10.74
C ASP A 394 15.95 16.54 12.01
N GLY A 395 16.82 15.55 11.98
CA GLY A 395 16.98 14.60 13.07
C GLY A 395 15.65 13.93 13.45
N LYS A 396 15.17 14.19 14.67
CA LYS A 396 13.88 13.68 15.17
C LYS A 396 12.67 14.51 14.73
N LEU A 397 12.86 15.60 14.02
CA LEU A 397 11.78 16.49 13.63
C LEU A 397 11.26 16.13 12.23
N ARG A 398 9.93 16.24 12.07
CA ARG A 398 9.22 16.14 10.80
C ARG A 398 8.37 17.40 10.63
N PHE A 399 8.31 17.92 9.40
CA PHE A 399 7.71 19.22 9.13
C PHE A 399 6.60 19.10 8.08
N THR A 400 5.42 19.59 8.43
CA THR A 400 4.28 19.66 7.53
C THR A 400 3.67 21.06 7.55
N LYS A 401 2.99 21.43 6.46
CA LYS A 401 2.28 22.69 6.32
C LYS A 401 0.80 22.43 6.06
N GLY A 402 -0.04 23.06 6.85
CA GLY A 402 -1.49 23.07 6.64
C GLY A 402 -1.91 23.99 5.49
N LYS A 403 -3.08 23.75 4.92
CA LYS A 403 -3.67 24.62 3.88
C LYS A 403 -4.00 26.04 4.40
N ASP A 404 -4.12 26.23 5.69
CA ASP A 404 -4.37 27.50 6.39
C ASP A 404 -3.10 28.34 6.61
N GLY A 405 -1.95 27.91 6.11
CA GLY A 405 -0.66 28.58 6.26
C GLY A 405 0.05 28.28 7.59
N SER A 406 -0.52 27.44 8.46
CA SER A 406 0.16 26.95 9.64
C SER A 406 1.22 25.91 9.29
N ALA A 407 2.21 25.74 10.17
CA ALA A 407 3.16 24.61 10.09
C ALA A 407 3.08 23.76 11.35
N SER A 408 3.39 22.48 11.20
CA SER A 408 3.50 21.54 12.30
C SER A 408 4.89 20.95 12.37
N ILE A 409 5.43 20.89 13.59
CA ILE A 409 6.68 20.20 13.91
C ILE A 409 6.32 18.98 14.73
N ILE A 410 6.60 17.81 14.19
CA ILE A 410 6.35 16.52 14.82
C ILE A 410 7.68 16.02 15.40
N TYR A 411 7.80 16.02 16.73
CA TYR A 411 8.96 15.50 17.45
C TYR A 411 8.78 14.01 17.72
N LEU A 412 9.60 13.17 17.13
CA LEU A 412 9.57 11.73 17.27
C LEU A 412 10.29 11.30 18.56
N LEU A 413 9.55 10.78 19.54
CA LEU A 413 10.10 10.31 20.81
C LEU A 413 10.64 8.89 20.69
N ALA A 414 11.88 8.67 21.08
CA ALA A 414 12.45 7.34 21.27
C ALA A 414 11.75 6.61 22.44
N GLU A 415 12.05 5.33 22.60
CA GLU A 415 11.51 4.57 23.73
C GLU A 415 12.03 5.14 25.06
N ASN A 416 11.11 5.35 26.01
CA ASN A 416 11.39 5.94 27.33
C ASN A 416 11.99 7.34 27.31
N GLU A 417 12.02 8.00 26.15
CA GLU A 417 12.48 9.38 26.04
C GLU A 417 11.46 10.36 26.61
N LYS A 418 11.95 11.32 27.38
CA LYS A 418 11.17 12.49 27.82
C LYS A 418 11.34 13.62 26.80
N LEU A 419 10.26 14.37 26.59
CA LEU A 419 10.33 15.55 25.74
C LEU A 419 11.35 16.55 26.33
N PRO A 420 12.36 17.01 25.54
CA PRO A 420 13.39 17.91 26.07
C PRO A 420 12.81 19.28 26.40
N SER A 421 13.47 19.97 27.33
CA SER A 421 13.10 21.34 27.74
C SER A 421 13.35 22.38 26.65
N GLU A 422 14.24 22.09 25.70
CA GLU A 422 14.51 22.94 24.54
C GLU A 422 14.58 22.09 23.29
N ILE A 423 14.00 22.60 22.20
CA ILE A 423 14.04 21.96 20.87
C ILE A 423 14.57 22.98 19.87
N GLN A 424 15.73 22.69 19.30
CA GLN A 424 16.28 23.45 18.19
C GLN A 424 15.56 23.10 16.90
N VAL A 425 15.15 24.10 16.14
CA VAL A 425 14.48 23.97 14.84
C VAL A 425 15.27 24.79 13.82
N ASN A 426 15.81 24.14 12.82
CA ASN A 426 16.59 24.77 11.75
C ASN A 426 15.78 24.83 10.45
N GLY A 427 16.05 25.81 9.60
CA GLY A 427 15.48 25.92 8.25
C GLY A 427 13.98 26.23 8.18
N LEU A 428 13.37 26.63 9.30
CA LEU A 428 12.01 27.12 9.38
C LEU A 428 11.99 28.37 10.29
N THR A 429 11.19 29.38 9.94
CA THR A 429 11.11 30.61 10.73
C THR A 429 9.66 30.98 10.99
N PRO A 430 9.22 31.07 12.26
CA PRO A 430 7.91 31.63 12.59
C PRO A 430 7.81 33.10 12.18
N GLU A 431 6.67 33.54 11.68
CA GLU A 431 6.43 34.97 11.48
C GLU A 431 6.45 35.75 12.80
N LYS A 432 6.72 37.05 12.73
CA LYS A 432 6.66 37.91 13.90
C LYS A 432 5.29 37.85 14.56
N GLY A 433 5.25 37.50 15.84
CA GLY A 433 4.01 37.31 16.61
C GLY A 433 3.31 35.96 16.40
N ALA A 434 3.91 35.03 15.65
CA ALA A 434 3.39 33.67 15.56
C ALA A 434 3.32 32.98 16.92
N LYS A 435 2.23 32.25 17.13
CA LYS A 435 2.03 31.42 18.34
C LYS A 435 2.42 29.99 18.06
N ILE A 436 3.12 29.39 19.00
CA ILE A 436 3.43 27.94 18.97
C ILE A 436 2.66 27.27 20.10
N THR A 437 1.90 26.23 19.76
CA THR A 437 1.09 25.46 20.71
C THR A 437 1.39 23.97 20.60
N MET A 438 1.36 23.26 21.72
CA MET A 438 1.45 21.80 21.72
C MET A 438 0.05 21.21 21.52
N LEU A 439 -0.14 20.36 20.50
CA LEU A 439 -1.42 19.71 20.27
C LEU A 439 -1.79 18.79 21.44
N GLY A 440 -3.10 18.65 21.68
CA GLY A 440 -3.63 17.86 22.79
C GLY A 440 -3.58 18.53 24.17
N LYS A 441 -3.07 19.76 24.28
CA LYS A 441 -3.04 20.55 25.51
C LYS A 441 -3.65 21.92 25.30
N LYS A 442 -4.85 22.16 25.81
CA LYS A 442 -5.49 23.48 25.78
C LYS A 442 -4.61 24.52 26.46
N GLY A 443 -4.47 25.71 25.86
CA GLY A 443 -3.71 26.82 26.41
C GLY A 443 -2.19 26.64 26.45
N SER A 444 -1.66 25.63 25.81
CA SER A 444 -0.22 25.30 25.81
C SER A 444 0.60 26.17 24.86
N SER A 445 0.50 27.49 24.98
CA SER A 445 1.45 28.37 24.27
C SER A 445 2.85 28.15 24.82
N VAL A 446 3.79 27.79 23.96
CA VAL A 446 5.21 27.66 24.29
C VAL A 446 5.98 28.90 23.83
N LYS A 447 6.96 29.32 24.62
CA LYS A 447 7.85 30.42 24.22
C LYS A 447 8.83 29.94 23.17
N TRP A 448 9.20 30.81 22.27
CA TRP A 448 10.23 30.56 21.27
C TRP A 448 11.11 31.81 21.08
N LYS A 449 12.32 31.64 20.64
CA LYS A 449 13.27 32.72 20.33
C LYS A 449 14.05 32.37 19.07
N SER A 450 14.32 33.39 18.26
CA SER A 450 15.17 33.22 17.08
C SER A 450 16.57 32.80 17.50
N GLU A 451 17.18 31.86 16.78
CA GLU A 451 18.52 31.36 17.01
C GLU A 451 19.15 30.88 15.71
N GLY A 452 20.22 31.50 15.27
CA GLY A 452 20.88 31.17 14.00
C GLY A 452 19.95 31.34 12.79
N THR A 453 19.87 30.33 11.94
CA THR A 453 18.99 30.26 10.75
C THR A 453 17.60 29.67 11.07
N GLY A 454 17.24 29.56 12.34
CA GLY A 454 15.99 29.00 12.81
C GLY A 454 15.52 29.60 14.12
N PHE A 455 15.01 28.74 15.00
CA PHE A 455 14.52 29.15 16.32
C PHE A 455 14.57 27.99 17.31
N LYS A 456 14.48 28.34 18.57
CA LYS A 456 14.43 27.39 19.68
C LYS A 456 13.04 27.46 20.35
N ILE A 457 12.41 26.31 20.52
CA ILE A 457 11.18 26.14 21.31
C ILE A 457 11.61 25.87 22.77
N VAL A 458 11.05 26.61 23.73
CA VAL A 458 11.26 26.37 25.15
C VAL A 458 10.03 25.65 25.69
N VAL A 459 10.20 24.40 26.08
CA VAL A 459 9.13 23.53 26.59
C VAL A 459 9.14 23.59 28.11
N PRO A 460 8.09 24.14 28.75
CA PRO A 460 8.01 24.15 30.22
C PRO A 460 7.97 22.73 30.80
N ASP A 461 8.60 22.52 31.96
CA ASP A 461 8.62 21.22 32.64
C ASP A 461 7.24 20.59 32.81
N ALA A 462 6.24 21.41 33.16
CA ALA A 462 4.85 20.95 33.29
C ALA A 462 4.29 20.36 31.97
N LEU A 463 4.65 20.93 30.82
CA LEU A 463 4.24 20.42 29.52
C LEU A 463 5.05 19.19 29.13
N SER A 464 6.35 19.14 29.42
CA SER A 464 7.19 17.98 29.20
C SER A 464 6.67 16.76 29.97
N LYS A 465 6.37 16.92 31.27
CA LYS A 465 5.81 15.84 32.11
C LYS A 465 4.40 15.43 31.71
N ALA A 466 3.62 16.33 31.12
CA ALA A 466 2.24 16.11 30.70
C ALA A 466 2.12 15.90 29.19
N ALA A 467 3.19 15.50 28.49
CA ALA A 467 3.18 15.23 27.05
C ALA A 467 2.01 14.30 26.67
N PRO A 468 1.23 14.65 25.63
CA PRO A 468 -0.02 13.93 25.32
C PRO A 468 0.21 12.55 24.69
N SER A 469 1.45 12.21 24.36
CA SER A 469 1.81 10.94 23.73
C SER A 469 3.25 10.54 24.11
N LYS A 470 3.45 9.23 24.24
CA LYS A 470 4.77 8.58 24.38
C LYS A 470 5.44 8.24 23.05
N TYR A 471 4.79 8.55 21.92
CA TYR A 471 5.26 8.20 20.57
C TYR A 471 5.83 9.41 19.83
N ALA A 472 5.03 10.44 19.70
CA ALA A 472 5.43 11.69 19.06
C ALA A 472 4.58 12.84 19.58
N VAL A 473 5.17 14.03 19.71
CA VAL A 473 4.53 15.26 20.16
C VAL A 473 4.54 16.28 19.03
N VAL A 474 3.44 16.99 18.84
CA VAL A 474 3.29 17.96 17.77
C VAL A 474 3.21 19.37 18.30
N PHE A 475 4.03 20.26 17.73
CA PHE A 475 3.96 21.70 17.93
C PHE A 475 3.41 22.37 16.68
N ARG A 476 2.29 23.07 16.81
CA ARG A 476 1.69 23.84 15.71
C ARG A 476 2.13 25.29 15.79
N ILE A 477 2.63 25.79 14.68
CA ILE A 477 3.01 27.20 14.48
C ILE A 477 1.90 27.87 13.68
N SER A 478 1.35 28.96 14.18
CA SER A 478 0.20 29.62 13.53
C SER A 478 0.50 30.20 12.14
N ARG A 479 1.74 30.68 11.93
CA ARG A 479 2.23 31.20 10.63
C ARG A 479 3.75 31.07 10.54
N VAL A 480 4.24 30.78 9.34
CA VAL A 480 5.69 30.67 9.04
C VAL A 480 6.05 31.52 7.84
N VAL A 481 7.27 32.03 7.82
CA VAL A 481 7.90 32.62 6.63
C VAL A 481 8.27 31.46 5.71
N LEU A 482 7.88 31.54 4.41
CA LEU A 482 8.12 30.51 3.40
C LEU A 482 9.18 30.96 2.42
#